data_46259277f67642af3d99eba75fec27ae
#
_entry.id   46259277f67642af3d99eba75fec27ae
#
_cell.length_a   1.000
_cell.length_b   1.000
_cell.length_c   1.000
_cell.angle_alpha   90.00
_cell.angle_beta   90.00
_cell.angle_gamma   90.00
#
_symmetry.space_group_name_H-M   'P 1'
#
loop_
_entity.id
_entity.type
_entity.pdbx_description
1 polymer ?
#
loop_
_entity_poly.entity_id
_entity_poly.type
_entity_poly.pdbx_seq_one_letter_code
_entity_poly.pdbx_strand_id
1 'polypeptide(L)'
;MGNREKLALFNMLLPYLSEKIVLDAFSGSGALGFESLSRGAKRVVFVEKNKKITKTIKNNCETLKIPPETYEILAKDVNKLDLPSNKFDIILADPPYDNFKIEEIKNLVNFLKPGGILALSSPKVPDLNEVASELPSLELLSSHTYAAARISLFKKI
;
A
#
# COMPACT_ATOMS: atom_id res chain seq x y z
N MET A 1 -2.07 4.52 -10.57
CA MET A 1 -2.75 3.21 -10.84
C MET A 1 -4.10 3.48 -11.46
N GLY A 2 -4.40 2.85 -12.57
CA GLY A 2 -5.71 2.97 -13.23
C GLY A 2 -6.79 2.12 -12.56
N ASN A 3 -8.04 2.33 -12.99
CA ASN A 3 -9.18 1.62 -12.41
C ASN A 3 -9.11 0.10 -12.61
N ARG A 4 -8.60 -0.33 -13.78
CA ARG A 4 -8.46 -1.75 -14.12
C ARG A 4 -7.45 -2.44 -13.20
N GLU A 5 -6.30 -1.82 -13.01
CA GLU A 5 -5.25 -2.31 -12.12
C GLU A 5 -5.72 -2.34 -10.67
N LYS A 6 -6.43 -1.31 -10.24
CA LYS A 6 -6.99 -1.23 -8.89
C LYS A 6 -7.99 -2.36 -8.63
N LEU A 7 -8.89 -2.63 -9.56
CA LEU A 7 -9.84 -3.73 -9.44
C LEU A 7 -9.11 -5.08 -9.35
N ALA A 8 -8.12 -5.29 -10.20
CA ALA A 8 -7.32 -6.51 -10.18
C ALA A 8 -6.59 -6.68 -8.84
N LEU A 9 -5.98 -5.59 -8.34
CA LEU A 9 -5.30 -5.60 -7.04
C LEU A 9 -6.24 -6.04 -5.92
N PHE A 10 -7.43 -5.45 -5.83
CA PHE A 10 -8.38 -5.77 -4.76
C PHE A 10 -9.01 -7.15 -4.92
N ASN A 11 -9.16 -7.66 -6.14
CA ASN A 11 -9.56 -9.06 -6.34
C ASN A 11 -8.50 -10.02 -5.79
N MET A 12 -7.22 -9.70 -5.96
CA MET A 12 -6.11 -10.48 -5.41
C MET A 12 -6.05 -10.38 -3.88
N LEU A 13 -6.36 -9.20 -3.32
CA LEU A 13 -6.33 -8.94 -1.88
C LEU A 13 -7.56 -9.46 -1.13
N LEU A 14 -8.64 -9.80 -1.81
CA LEU A 14 -9.91 -10.14 -1.18
C LEU A 14 -9.79 -11.17 -0.05
N PRO A 15 -9.00 -12.27 -0.19
CA PRO A 15 -8.86 -13.25 0.88
C PRO A 15 -8.17 -12.74 2.15
N TYR A 16 -7.49 -11.58 2.08
CA TYR A 16 -6.59 -11.11 3.14
C TYR A 16 -7.08 -9.85 3.85
N LEU A 17 -8.18 -9.23 3.38
CA LEU A 17 -8.47 -7.82 3.68
C LEU A 17 -9.41 -7.61 4.88
N SER A 18 -10.37 -8.51 5.10
CA SER A 18 -11.41 -8.32 6.12
C SER A 18 -10.84 -8.18 7.52
N GLU A 19 -11.24 -7.13 8.24
CA GLU A 19 -10.84 -6.82 9.62
C GLU A 19 -9.34 -6.58 9.80
N LYS A 20 -8.63 -6.21 8.73
CA LYS A 20 -7.17 -6.00 8.74
C LYS A 20 -6.78 -4.53 8.89
N ILE A 21 -5.59 -4.30 9.44
CA ILE A 21 -4.97 -2.99 9.55
C ILE A 21 -4.06 -2.78 8.36
N VAL A 22 -4.32 -1.71 7.60
CA VAL A 22 -3.70 -1.43 6.30
C VAL A 22 -2.89 -0.14 6.36
N LEU A 23 -1.69 -0.17 5.80
CA LEU A 23 -0.88 1.01 5.51
C LEU A 23 -0.98 1.32 4.01
N ASP A 24 -1.49 2.49 3.67
CA ASP A 24 -1.45 3.04 2.31
C ASP A 24 -0.23 3.98 2.23
N ALA A 25 0.89 3.44 1.78
CA ALA A 25 2.20 4.06 1.97
C ALA A 25 2.47 5.25 1.04
N PHE A 26 1.83 5.29 -0.11
CA PHE A 26 1.94 6.38 -1.10
C PHE A 26 0.52 6.78 -1.48
N SER A 27 -0.19 7.40 -0.54
CA SER A 27 -1.66 7.50 -0.64
C SER A 27 -2.16 8.35 -1.80
N GLY A 28 -1.45 9.43 -2.16
CA GLY A 28 -1.98 10.35 -3.15
C GLY A 28 -3.38 10.82 -2.76
N SER A 29 -4.36 10.60 -3.62
CA SER A 29 -5.76 10.93 -3.36
C SER A 29 -6.42 10.06 -2.28
N GLY A 30 -5.78 8.97 -1.87
CA GLY A 30 -6.32 8.02 -0.91
C GLY A 30 -7.17 6.91 -1.51
N ALA A 31 -7.21 6.79 -2.84
CA ALA A 31 -8.11 5.85 -3.52
C ALA A 31 -7.94 4.40 -3.05
N LEU A 32 -6.71 3.93 -2.87
CA LEU A 32 -6.45 2.56 -2.41
C LEU A 32 -6.89 2.35 -0.97
N GLY A 33 -6.58 3.29 -0.08
CA GLY A 33 -7.01 3.23 1.32
C GLY A 33 -8.53 3.27 1.47
N PHE A 34 -9.21 4.14 0.73
CA PHE A 34 -10.67 4.21 0.75
C PHE A 34 -11.30 2.91 0.23
N GLU A 35 -10.76 2.34 -0.83
CA GLU A 35 -11.23 1.05 -1.34
C GLU A 35 -11.03 -0.06 -0.31
N SER A 36 -9.91 -0.04 0.41
CA SER A 36 -9.65 -1.00 1.50
C SER A 36 -10.71 -0.93 2.59
N LEU A 37 -11.07 0.28 3.03
CA LEU A 37 -12.14 0.47 4.01
C LEU A 37 -13.49 -0.01 3.48
N SER A 38 -13.80 0.33 2.23
CA SER A 38 -15.04 -0.10 1.56
C SER A 38 -15.17 -1.63 1.50
N ARG A 39 -14.06 -2.34 1.43
CA ARG A 39 -14.02 -3.80 1.32
C ARG A 39 -13.77 -4.52 2.66
N GLY A 40 -13.87 -3.82 3.76
CA GLY A 40 -13.90 -4.42 5.10
C GLY A 40 -12.61 -4.34 5.91
N ALA A 41 -11.62 -3.55 5.48
CA ALA A 41 -10.47 -3.28 6.34
C ALA A 41 -10.93 -2.62 7.63
N LYS A 42 -10.30 -2.99 8.75
CA LYS A 42 -10.63 -2.44 10.06
C LYS A 42 -10.16 -1.00 10.21
N ARG A 43 -8.97 -0.72 9.71
CA ARG A 43 -8.32 0.59 9.83
C ARG A 43 -7.32 0.80 8.71
N VAL A 44 -7.21 2.04 8.24
CA VAL A 44 -6.21 2.45 7.24
C VAL A 44 -5.40 3.62 7.77
N VAL A 45 -4.08 3.52 7.65
CA VAL A 45 -3.17 4.66 7.85
C VAL A 45 -2.75 5.15 6.47
N PHE A 46 -3.14 6.39 6.15
CA PHE A 46 -2.74 7.06 4.91
C PHE A 46 -1.44 7.80 5.12
N VAL A 47 -0.46 7.58 4.26
CA VAL A 47 0.82 8.32 4.25
C VAL A 47 0.96 9.07 2.94
N GLU A 48 1.08 10.39 3.04
CA GLU A 48 1.27 11.28 1.89
C GLU A 48 2.12 12.47 2.32
N LYS A 49 3.19 12.76 1.58
CA LYS A 49 4.11 13.84 1.92
C LYS A 49 3.57 15.25 1.60
N ASN A 50 2.68 15.37 0.62
CA ASN A 50 2.13 16.65 0.20
C ASN A 50 0.95 17.05 1.10
N LYS A 51 1.13 18.12 1.88
CA LYS A 51 0.12 18.59 2.83
C LYS A 51 -1.19 19.04 2.19
N LYS A 52 -1.16 19.53 0.95
CA LYS A 52 -2.38 19.88 0.22
C LYS A 52 -3.20 18.64 -0.12
N ILE A 53 -2.52 17.56 -0.50
CA ILE A 53 -3.16 16.28 -0.82
C ILE A 53 -3.71 15.63 0.45
N THR A 54 -3.00 15.70 1.58
CA THR A 54 -3.52 15.16 2.85
C THR A 54 -4.78 15.88 3.31
N LYS A 55 -4.90 17.18 3.05
CA LYS A 55 -6.15 17.92 3.30
C LYS A 55 -7.30 17.37 2.46
N THR A 56 -7.05 17.03 1.21
CA THR A 56 -8.05 16.42 0.33
C THR A 56 -8.49 15.08 0.87
N ILE A 57 -7.57 14.24 1.33
CA ILE A 57 -7.90 12.96 1.97
C ILE A 57 -8.80 13.19 3.19
N LYS A 58 -8.43 14.12 4.07
CA LYS A 58 -9.20 14.46 5.26
C LYS A 58 -10.60 14.94 4.92
N ASN A 59 -10.72 15.84 3.94
CA ASN A 59 -12.02 16.34 3.49
C ASN A 59 -12.89 15.21 2.94
N ASN A 60 -12.32 14.28 2.20
CA ASN A 60 -13.03 13.12 1.68
C ASN A 60 -13.51 12.20 2.82
N CYS A 61 -12.69 11.99 3.85
CA CYS A 61 -13.10 11.22 5.03
C CYS A 61 -14.32 11.86 5.70
N GLU A 62 -14.30 13.17 5.87
CA GLU A 62 -15.42 13.90 6.48
C GLU A 62 -16.68 13.87 5.62
N THR A 63 -16.55 14.12 4.31
CA THR A 63 -17.66 14.11 3.36
C THR A 63 -18.31 12.74 3.27
N LEU A 64 -17.51 11.68 3.24
CA LEU A 64 -17.99 10.29 3.20
C LEU A 64 -18.43 9.77 4.57
N LYS A 65 -18.30 10.59 5.61
CA LYS A 65 -18.66 10.23 6.99
C LYS A 65 -17.97 8.95 7.48
N ILE A 66 -16.70 8.80 7.12
CA ILE A 66 -15.89 7.65 7.58
C ILE A 66 -15.63 7.83 9.08
N PRO A 67 -15.91 6.81 9.91
CA PRO A 67 -15.67 6.90 11.35
C PRO A 67 -14.20 7.24 11.66
N PRO A 68 -13.92 8.28 12.48
CA PRO A 68 -12.55 8.73 12.74
C PRO A 68 -11.62 7.66 13.33
N GLU A 69 -12.17 6.68 14.03
CA GLU A 69 -11.41 5.58 14.62
C GLU A 69 -10.91 4.57 13.58
N THR A 70 -11.39 4.64 12.33
CA THR A 70 -11.01 3.70 11.25
C THR A 70 -9.90 4.22 10.36
N TYR A 71 -9.42 5.44 10.57
CA TYR A 71 -8.32 5.97 9.77
C TYR A 71 -7.40 6.90 10.55
N GLU A 72 -6.20 7.08 10.01
CA GLU A 72 -5.22 8.06 10.45
C GLU A 72 -4.53 8.61 9.18
N ILE A 73 -4.22 9.90 9.17
CA ILE A 73 -3.54 10.55 8.04
C ILE A 73 -2.20 11.10 8.54
N LEU A 74 -1.10 10.63 7.94
CA LEU A 74 0.26 11.08 8.23
C LEU A 74 0.79 11.89 7.06
N ALA A 75 0.95 13.19 7.27
CA ALA A 75 1.56 14.10 6.29
C ALA A 75 3.09 13.98 6.38
N LYS A 76 3.64 12.86 5.91
CA LYS A 76 5.06 12.54 6.02
C LYS A 76 5.58 11.88 4.75
N ASP A 77 6.86 12.06 4.49
CA ASP A 77 7.60 11.25 3.53
C ASP A 77 7.72 9.81 4.06
N VAL A 78 7.55 8.84 3.19
CA VAL A 78 7.66 7.41 3.54
C VAL A 78 9.02 7.07 4.17
N ASN A 79 10.08 7.77 3.77
CA ASN A 79 11.43 7.58 4.31
C ASN A 79 11.60 8.12 5.75
N LYS A 80 10.63 8.89 6.23
CA LYS A 80 10.67 9.51 7.56
C LYS A 80 9.62 8.93 8.51
N LEU A 81 9.03 7.79 8.16
CA LEU A 81 8.06 7.11 9.01
C LEU A 81 8.75 6.55 10.25
N ASP A 82 8.19 6.87 11.41
CA ASP A 82 8.56 6.31 12.70
C ASP A 82 7.34 5.60 13.27
N LEU A 83 7.17 4.36 12.88
CA LEU A 83 6.05 3.51 13.26
C LEU A 83 6.57 2.25 13.94
N PRO A 84 5.76 1.63 14.82
CA PRO A 84 6.13 0.35 15.41
C PRO A 84 6.37 -0.73 14.33
N SER A 85 7.38 -1.56 14.56
CA SER A 85 7.60 -2.74 13.73
C SER A 85 6.40 -3.70 13.84
N ASN A 86 6.16 -4.47 12.78
CA ASN A 86 5.13 -5.51 12.78
C ASN A 86 3.73 -4.98 13.15
N LYS A 87 3.39 -3.78 12.66
CA LYS A 87 2.10 -3.13 12.97
C LYS A 87 1.00 -3.49 11.99
N PHE A 88 1.33 -3.63 10.71
CA PHE A 88 0.34 -3.74 9.65
C PHE A 88 0.16 -5.16 9.15
N ASP A 89 -1.08 -5.53 8.87
CA ASP A 89 -1.43 -6.79 8.21
C ASP A 89 -1.21 -6.70 6.71
N ILE A 90 -1.45 -5.51 6.14
CA ILE A 90 -1.31 -5.25 4.70
C ILE A 90 -0.61 -3.90 4.52
N ILE A 91 0.34 -3.86 3.59
CA ILE A 91 0.93 -2.62 3.10
C ILE A 91 0.63 -2.50 1.61
N LEU A 92 -0.01 -1.40 1.22
CA LEU A 92 -0.23 -1.02 -0.16
C LEU A 92 0.86 -0.04 -0.57
N ALA A 93 1.62 -0.36 -1.60
CA ALA A 93 2.71 0.46 -2.09
C ALA A 93 2.54 0.72 -3.59
N ASP A 94 2.12 1.94 -3.93
CA ASP A 94 1.96 2.42 -5.30
C ASP A 94 2.82 3.67 -5.51
N PRO A 95 4.16 3.51 -5.48
CA PRO A 95 5.08 4.63 -5.63
C PRO A 95 5.07 5.19 -7.06
N PRO A 96 5.56 6.44 -7.26
CA PRO A 96 5.76 6.98 -8.60
C PRO A 96 6.71 6.10 -9.41
N TYR A 97 6.31 5.72 -10.63
CA TYR A 97 7.09 4.76 -11.45
C TYR A 97 8.37 5.35 -12.01
N ASP A 98 8.38 6.62 -12.34
CA ASP A 98 9.54 7.33 -12.87
C ASP A 98 10.63 7.58 -11.82
N ASN A 99 10.30 7.39 -10.55
CA ASN A 99 11.22 7.54 -9.42
C ASN A 99 11.11 6.35 -8.46
N PHE A 100 10.94 5.15 -9.00
CA PHE A 100 10.84 3.93 -8.21
C PHE A 100 12.16 3.63 -7.49
N LYS A 101 12.08 3.47 -6.15
CA LYS A 101 13.24 3.16 -5.30
C LYS A 101 12.92 1.93 -4.45
N ILE A 102 13.60 0.84 -4.73
CA ILE A 102 13.41 -0.40 -3.98
C ILE A 102 13.74 -0.24 -2.48
N GLU A 103 14.65 0.66 -2.14
CA GLU A 103 15.01 0.93 -0.75
C GLU A 103 13.82 1.43 0.07
N GLU A 104 12.93 2.23 -0.52
CA GLU A 104 11.71 2.67 0.14
C GLU A 104 10.80 1.48 0.48
N ILE A 105 10.70 0.53 -0.44
CA ILE A 105 9.92 -0.68 -0.23
C ILE A 105 10.55 -1.57 0.85
N LYS A 106 11.86 -1.72 0.83
CA LYS A 106 12.60 -2.48 1.87
C LYS A 106 12.33 -1.91 3.27
N ASN A 107 12.35 -0.60 3.40
CA ASN A 107 12.07 0.07 4.67
C ASN A 107 10.64 -0.19 5.16
N LEU A 108 9.67 -0.21 4.25
CA LEU A 108 8.27 -0.49 4.57
C LEU A 108 8.05 -1.90 5.12
N VAL A 109 8.83 -2.87 4.67
CA VAL A 109 8.69 -4.28 5.10
C VAL A 109 8.84 -4.45 6.61
N ASN A 110 9.61 -3.56 7.27
CA ASN A 110 9.78 -3.59 8.72
C ASN A 110 8.47 -3.35 9.48
N PHE A 111 7.53 -2.62 8.88
CA PHE A 111 6.23 -2.34 9.48
C PHE A 111 5.20 -3.45 9.24
N LEU A 112 5.51 -4.40 8.39
CA LEU A 112 4.63 -5.51 8.04
C LEU A 112 4.78 -6.65 9.06
N LYS A 113 3.66 -7.17 9.54
CA LYS A 113 3.64 -8.34 10.43
C LYS A 113 4.16 -9.59 9.71
N PRO A 114 4.76 -10.55 10.43
CA PRO A 114 4.97 -11.89 9.87
C PRO A 114 3.64 -12.44 9.35
N GLY A 115 3.63 -13.01 8.15
CA GLY A 115 2.41 -13.45 7.47
C GLY A 115 1.62 -12.33 6.81
N GLY A 116 2.01 -11.07 7.00
CA GLY A 116 1.37 -9.93 6.37
C GLY A 116 1.63 -9.86 4.86
N ILE A 117 0.81 -9.08 4.17
CA ILE A 117 0.83 -8.96 2.70
C ILE A 117 1.34 -7.60 2.27
N LEU A 118 2.33 -7.58 1.39
CA LEU A 118 2.74 -6.39 0.64
C LEU A 118 2.11 -6.46 -0.76
N ALA A 119 1.30 -5.48 -1.10
CA ALA A 119 0.76 -5.29 -2.44
C ALA A 119 1.55 -4.16 -3.10
N LEU A 120 2.38 -4.52 -4.08
CA LEU A 120 3.31 -3.60 -4.73
C LEU A 120 2.90 -3.35 -6.18
N SER A 121 2.72 -2.09 -6.52
CA SER A 121 2.66 -1.61 -7.90
C SER A 121 4.03 -1.08 -8.28
N SER A 122 4.63 -1.63 -9.32
CA SER A 122 5.99 -1.26 -9.73
C SER A 122 6.08 -1.11 -11.25
N PRO A 123 7.08 -0.35 -11.76
CA PRO A 123 7.37 -0.36 -13.18
C PRO A 123 7.86 -1.75 -13.62
N LYS A 124 7.90 -1.99 -14.93
CA LYS A 124 8.37 -3.26 -15.48
C LYS A 124 9.89 -3.44 -15.36
N VAL A 125 10.60 -2.35 -15.18
CA VAL A 125 12.05 -2.35 -14.95
C VAL A 125 12.32 -1.64 -13.62
N PRO A 126 13.04 -2.26 -12.68
CA PRO A 126 13.64 -3.59 -12.72
C PRO A 126 12.62 -4.73 -12.88
N ASP A 127 13.07 -5.88 -13.37
CA ASP A 127 12.17 -7.03 -13.54
C ASP A 127 11.77 -7.65 -12.18
N LEU A 128 10.80 -8.57 -12.23
CA LEU A 128 10.25 -9.15 -10.99
C LEU A 128 11.29 -9.92 -10.18
N ASN A 129 12.21 -10.62 -10.85
CA ASN A 129 13.26 -11.38 -10.16
C ASN A 129 14.22 -10.45 -9.44
N GLU A 130 14.58 -9.33 -10.06
CA GLU A 130 15.41 -8.30 -9.42
C GLU A 130 14.71 -7.71 -8.19
N VAL A 131 13.43 -7.35 -8.32
CA VAL A 131 12.64 -6.84 -7.20
C VAL A 131 12.56 -7.86 -6.07
N ALA A 132 12.21 -9.10 -6.39
CA ALA A 132 12.09 -10.17 -5.40
C ALA A 132 13.41 -10.45 -4.68
N SER A 133 14.55 -10.40 -5.40
CA SER A 133 15.87 -10.60 -4.81
C SER A 133 16.24 -9.56 -3.76
N GLU A 134 15.69 -8.35 -3.88
CA GLU A 134 15.89 -7.27 -2.91
C GLU A 134 14.97 -7.38 -1.68
N LEU A 135 14.03 -8.32 -1.70
CA LEU A 135 13.03 -8.53 -0.64
C LEU A 135 13.11 -9.96 -0.10
N PRO A 136 14.26 -10.38 0.46
CA PRO A 136 14.48 -11.79 0.83
C PRO A 136 13.59 -12.31 1.96
N SER A 137 13.03 -11.41 2.78
CA SER A 137 12.08 -11.79 3.82
C SER A 137 10.65 -12.00 3.32
N LEU A 138 10.41 -11.79 2.04
CA LEU A 138 9.09 -11.92 1.43
C LEU A 138 9.07 -13.08 0.44
N GLU A 139 7.91 -13.75 0.39
CA GLU A 139 7.58 -14.77 -0.60
C GLU A 139 6.64 -14.17 -1.63
N LEU A 140 6.96 -14.33 -2.92
CA LEU A 140 6.07 -13.89 -3.99
C LEU A 140 4.87 -14.84 -4.09
N LEU A 141 3.65 -14.32 -3.94
CA LEU A 141 2.42 -15.09 -4.06
C LEU A 141 1.85 -15.04 -5.48
N SER A 142 1.81 -13.86 -6.09
CA SER A 142 1.29 -13.68 -7.44
C SER A 142 1.77 -12.36 -8.04
N SER A 143 1.76 -12.29 -9.37
CA SER A 143 2.11 -11.07 -10.10
C SER A 143 1.40 -11.04 -11.44
N HIS A 144 0.91 -9.86 -11.80
CA HIS A 144 0.25 -9.60 -13.09
C HIS A 144 0.82 -8.33 -13.72
N THR A 145 1.08 -8.40 -15.03
CA THR A 145 1.65 -7.29 -15.79
C THR A 145 0.55 -6.59 -16.59
N TYR A 146 0.55 -5.28 -16.52
CA TYR A 146 -0.31 -4.38 -17.30
C TYR A 146 0.54 -3.52 -18.23
N ALA A 147 -0.07 -2.62 -19.03
CA ALA A 147 0.65 -1.86 -20.04
C ALA A 147 1.87 -1.10 -19.48
N ALA A 148 1.72 -0.41 -18.34
CA ALA A 148 2.77 0.42 -17.74
C ALA A 148 3.26 -0.07 -16.39
N ALA A 149 2.63 -1.09 -15.82
CA ALA A 149 2.86 -1.47 -14.43
C ALA A 149 2.79 -2.98 -14.23
N ARG A 150 3.34 -3.39 -13.11
CA ARG A 150 3.24 -4.76 -12.61
C ARG A 150 2.68 -4.70 -11.19
N ILE A 151 1.61 -5.48 -10.94
CA ILE A 151 1.01 -5.61 -9.61
C ILE A 151 1.43 -6.94 -9.03
N SER A 152 2.05 -6.92 -7.87
CA SER A 152 2.60 -8.11 -7.21
C SER A 152 2.14 -8.20 -5.77
N LEU A 153 1.81 -9.40 -5.32
CA LEU A 153 1.56 -9.70 -3.91
C LEU A 153 2.70 -10.53 -3.34
N PHE A 154 3.22 -10.08 -2.22
CA PHE A 154 4.22 -10.78 -1.43
C PHE A 154 3.68 -11.05 -0.03
N LYS A 155 4.13 -12.14 0.57
CA LYS A 155 3.83 -12.48 1.96
C LYS A 155 5.11 -12.49 2.79
N LYS A 156 5.09 -11.84 3.94
CA LYS A 156 6.24 -11.84 4.85
C LYS A 156 6.36 -13.20 5.55
N ILE A 157 7.54 -13.76 5.41
CA ILE A 157 7.90 -15.06 6.01
C ILE A 157 8.03 -14.91 7.53
#